data_a45610cb7c93f9bd94c2e6c1aac988ed
#
_entry.id   a45610cb7c93f9bd94c2e6c1aac988ed
#
_cell.length_a   1.000
_cell.length_b   1.000
_cell.length_c   1.000
_cell.angle_alpha   90.00
_cell.angle_beta   90.00
_cell.angle_gamma   90.00
#
_symmetry.space_group_name_H-M   'P 1'
#
loop_
_entity.id
_entity.type
_entity.pdbx_description
1 polymer ?
#
loop_
_entity_poly.entity_id
_entity_poly.type
_entity_poly.pdbx_seq_one_letter_code
_entity_poly.pdbx_strand_id
1 'polypeptide(L)'
;MTLAIDMVGTNLGSGTRTYNTNFCEYLEKKTFNEKIYIFITKNYKADTNTQRDNIKYIIKPNFLTNIFFRVVWMQFFLPFELKKLKVDKLYSPMNFGPVFLKLFKINFVLALHSNLPWVYFSKMPGNIIRNKLTKFMMEKSILACDSLIVDSHFAKNEIVSMMNIKKDKVFVIYLGVDQKYLSPKENNYFLNNFDYKDYIISILSCVRYHNIINILKAFKLFKKDNNNTRLVFVLQILDKKYFLEIKKYVDNNFFHGEIIFLNGLDNKYLVNLYKNANLFVFSSYCEVFGLTSLEAMAQNCPVAISNTTALPEINGNAAHYFDPDNIKDIKESLRILIANKEYTKTLILKGNNHFKKFNWEKTVLETCHVLELN
;
A
#
# COMPACT_ATOMS: atom_id res chain seq x y z
N MET A 1 17.36 23.99 -9.59
CA MET A 1 16.03 23.46 -10.01
C MET A 1 14.99 23.73 -8.92
N THR A 2 13.73 23.95 -9.29
CA THR A 2 12.61 24.08 -8.33
C THR A 2 11.66 22.90 -8.54
N LEU A 3 11.46 22.07 -7.49
CA LEU A 3 10.57 20.94 -7.52
C LEU A 3 9.23 21.25 -6.83
N ALA A 4 8.13 20.77 -7.39
CA ALA A 4 6.86 20.68 -6.68
C ALA A 4 6.46 19.22 -6.49
N ILE A 5 5.81 18.89 -5.37
CA ILE A 5 5.28 17.58 -5.06
C ILE A 5 3.79 17.72 -4.77
N ASP A 6 2.94 17.05 -5.57
CA ASP A 6 1.48 17.07 -5.37
C ASP A 6 1.00 15.88 -4.57
N MET A 7 0.73 16.11 -3.29
CA MET A 7 0.12 15.13 -2.37
C MET A 7 -1.32 15.51 -1.98
N VAL A 8 -1.94 16.44 -2.70
CA VAL A 8 -3.34 16.83 -2.49
C VAL A 8 -4.26 15.64 -2.73
N GLY A 9 -5.19 15.40 -1.80
CA GLY A 9 -6.12 14.27 -1.87
C GLY A 9 -5.63 12.98 -1.21
N THR A 10 -4.48 13.00 -0.52
CA THR A 10 -4.03 11.89 0.33
C THR A 10 -5.07 11.61 1.42
N ASN A 11 -5.63 10.40 1.41
CA ASN A 11 -6.66 9.97 2.37
C ASN A 11 -6.06 9.21 3.56
N LEU A 12 -6.69 9.31 4.72
CA LEU A 12 -6.36 8.53 5.92
C LEU A 12 -6.45 7.03 5.63
N GLY A 13 -5.45 6.25 6.08
CA GLY A 13 -5.45 4.79 6.01
C GLY A 13 -5.21 4.18 4.62
N SER A 14 -4.83 4.96 3.60
CA SER A 14 -4.49 4.43 2.27
C SER A 14 -2.99 4.10 2.15
N GLY A 15 -2.65 3.14 1.27
CA GLY A 15 -1.25 2.86 0.92
C GLY A 15 -0.50 4.10 0.41
N THR A 16 -1.19 4.97 -0.34
CA THR A 16 -0.66 6.27 -0.78
C THR A 16 -0.28 7.18 0.39
N ARG A 17 -1.04 7.14 1.51
CA ARG A 17 -0.66 7.89 2.71
C ARG A 17 0.61 7.35 3.34
N THR A 18 0.73 6.03 3.45
CA THR A 18 1.95 5.39 3.95
C THR A 18 3.15 5.80 3.10
N TYR A 19 3.01 5.75 1.76
CA TYR A 19 4.03 6.23 0.85
C TYR A 19 4.39 7.70 1.11
N ASN A 20 3.42 8.60 1.05
CA ASN A 20 3.65 10.04 1.17
C ASN A 20 4.27 10.43 2.51
N THR A 21 3.84 9.80 3.60
CA THR A 21 4.37 10.08 4.95
C THR A 21 5.83 9.66 5.05
N ASN A 22 6.16 8.43 4.68
CA ASN A 22 7.53 7.95 4.71
C ASN A 22 8.42 8.71 3.71
N PHE A 23 7.91 9.01 2.51
CA PHE A 23 8.64 9.79 1.52
C PHE A 23 9.04 11.17 2.06
N CYS A 24 8.09 11.92 2.65
CA CYS A 24 8.38 13.22 3.27
C CYS A 24 9.36 13.09 4.42
N GLU A 25 9.17 12.12 5.33
CA GLU A 25 10.05 11.92 6.49
C GLU A 25 11.50 11.69 6.07
N TYR A 26 11.74 10.86 5.06
CA TYR A 26 13.11 10.59 4.58
C TYR A 26 13.64 11.68 3.66
N LEU A 27 12.78 12.35 2.89
CA LEU A 27 13.18 13.53 2.10
C LEU A 27 13.68 14.65 3.01
N GLU A 28 13.01 14.89 4.11
CA GLU A 28 13.38 15.92 5.10
C GLU A 28 14.70 15.62 5.83
N LYS A 29 15.12 14.36 5.89
CA LYS A 29 16.41 13.95 6.46
C LYS A 29 17.59 14.21 5.51
N LYS A 30 17.34 14.41 4.19
CA LYS A 30 18.37 14.62 3.18
C LYS A 30 18.60 16.12 2.93
N THR A 31 19.84 16.49 2.58
CA THR A 31 20.19 17.86 2.24
C THR A 31 20.12 18.03 0.73
N PHE A 32 19.34 18.98 0.26
CA PHE A 32 19.22 19.34 -1.13
C PHE A 32 19.45 20.85 -1.30
N ASN A 33 20.04 21.25 -2.43
CA ASN A 33 20.19 22.65 -2.79
C ASN A 33 18.93 23.19 -3.47
N GLU A 34 18.04 22.30 -3.92
CA GLU A 34 16.83 22.60 -4.65
C GLU A 34 15.75 23.14 -3.73
N LYS A 35 14.94 24.05 -4.28
CA LYS A 35 13.73 24.54 -3.63
C LYS A 35 12.59 23.56 -3.86
N ILE A 36 11.93 23.11 -2.80
CA ILE A 36 10.88 22.09 -2.85
C ILE A 36 9.58 22.67 -2.30
N TYR A 37 8.51 22.61 -3.09
CA TYR A 37 7.16 22.95 -2.68
C TYR A 37 6.33 21.66 -2.55
N ILE A 38 5.74 21.40 -1.38
CA ILE A 38 4.90 20.22 -1.14
C ILE A 38 3.45 20.67 -0.96
N PHE A 39 2.59 20.31 -1.91
CA PHE A 39 1.15 20.60 -1.87
C PHE A 39 0.42 19.53 -1.09
N ILE A 40 -0.27 19.92 -0.01
CA ILE A 40 -1.02 19.03 0.89
C ILE A 40 -2.40 19.59 1.19
N THR A 41 -3.31 18.77 1.68
CA THR A 41 -4.57 19.24 2.27
C THR A 41 -4.44 19.43 3.77
N LYS A 42 -5.27 20.30 4.36
CA LYS A 42 -5.27 20.60 5.80
C LYS A 42 -5.41 19.34 6.69
N ASN A 43 -6.15 18.31 6.20
CA ASN A 43 -6.32 17.03 6.90
C ASN A 43 -5.08 16.11 6.81
N TYR A 44 -4.17 16.40 5.91
CA TYR A 44 -2.88 15.76 5.85
C TYR A 44 -1.90 16.57 6.70
N LYS A 45 -1.98 16.43 8.01
CA LYS A 45 -0.86 16.77 8.88
C LYS A 45 0.19 15.67 8.71
N ALA A 46 1.14 15.87 7.81
CA ALA A 46 2.50 15.47 8.13
C ALA A 46 2.86 16.28 9.40
N ASP A 47 3.60 15.72 10.34
CA ASP A 47 4.22 16.51 11.41
C ASP A 47 5.25 17.43 10.75
N THR A 48 4.73 18.51 10.15
CA THR A 48 5.43 19.42 9.25
C THR A 48 6.16 20.51 10.01
N ASN A 49 6.83 20.14 11.10
CA ASN A 49 7.83 20.99 11.72
C ASN A 49 9.15 20.90 10.94
N THR A 50 9.10 21.09 9.62
CA THR A 50 10.32 21.26 8.84
C THR A 50 11.01 22.55 9.24
N GLN A 51 12.19 22.40 9.85
CA GLN A 51 13.14 23.48 10.11
C GLN A 51 14.00 23.82 8.88
N ARG A 52 13.56 23.44 7.65
CA ARG A 52 14.36 23.61 6.44
C ARG A 52 13.84 24.75 5.57
N ASP A 53 14.64 25.73 5.30
CA ASP A 53 14.28 26.93 4.51
C ASP A 53 13.98 26.60 3.03
N ASN A 54 14.54 25.51 2.51
CA ASN A 54 14.35 25.09 1.12
C ASN A 54 13.12 24.22 0.87
N ILE A 55 12.42 23.70 1.93
CA ILE A 55 11.19 22.93 1.80
C ILE A 55 10.01 23.74 2.32
N LYS A 56 9.00 23.97 1.47
CA LYS A 56 7.81 24.74 1.83
C LYS A 56 6.53 23.97 1.57
N TYR A 57 5.74 23.77 2.62
CA TYR A 57 4.40 23.19 2.53
C TYR A 57 3.36 24.22 2.09
N ILE A 58 2.57 23.87 1.07
CA ILE A 58 1.45 24.68 0.57
C ILE A 58 0.16 23.95 0.90
N ILE A 59 -0.57 24.52 1.89
CA ILE A 59 -1.81 23.91 2.38
C ILE A 59 -2.98 24.27 1.49
N LYS A 60 -3.67 23.28 0.99
CA LYS A 60 -4.88 23.39 0.15
C LYS A 60 -6.15 23.05 0.93
N PRO A 61 -7.31 23.59 0.51
CA PRO A 61 -8.59 23.30 1.16
C PRO A 61 -8.97 21.80 1.12
N ASN A 62 -9.62 21.32 2.17
CA ASN A 62 -10.00 19.91 2.30
C ASN A 62 -11.00 19.42 1.26
N PHE A 63 -11.82 20.30 0.63
CA PHE A 63 -12.74 19.87 -0.40
C PHE A 63 -12.01 19.26 -1.63
N LEU A 64 -10.72 19.57 -1.82
CA LEU A 64 -9.88 18.95 -2.85
C LEU A 64 -9.55 17.47 -2.57
N THR A 65 -9.95 16.90 -1.44
CA THR A 65 -9.94 15.44 -1.24
C THR A 65 -11.01 14.75 -2.10
N ASN A 66 -12.06 15.48 -2.52
CA ASN A 66 -13.02 14.98 -3.47
C ASN A 66 -12.41 14.98 -4.88
N ILE A 67 -12.49 13.83 -5.57
CA ILE A 67 -11.83 13.62 -6.86
C ILE A 67 -12.27 14.60 -7.95
N PHE A 68 -13.54 15.00 -7.99
CA PHE A 68 -14.05 15.92 -9.02
C PHE A 68 -13.43 17.33 -8.86
N PHE A 69 -13.44 17.87 -7.65
CA PHE A 69 -12.82 19.16 -7.36
C PHE A 69 -11.30 19.10 -7.52
N ARG A 70 -10.68 17.98 -7.13
CA ARG A 70 -9.24 17.77 -7.32
C ARG A 70 -8.87 17.78 -8.80
N VAL A 71 -9.60 17.06 -9.65
CA VAL A 71 -9.32 17.03 -11.10
C VAL A 71 -9.43 18.43 -11.69
N VAL A 72 -10.48 19.19 -11.36
CA VAL A 72 -10.64 20.57 -11.84
C VAL A 72 -9.47 21.44 -11.39
N TRP A 73 -9.13 21.44 -10.10
CA TRP A 73 -8.01 22.21 -9.58
C TRP A 73 -6.69 21.81 -10.25
N MET A 74 -6.42 20.54 -10.33
CA MET A 74 -5.17 19.98 -10.86
C MET A 74 -4.97 20.28 -12.35
N GLN A 75 -6.04 20.31 -13.15
CA GLN A 75 -5.93 20.57 -14.59
C GLN A 75 -5.90 22.07 -14.91
N PHE A 76 -6.68 22.89 -14.20
CA PHE A 76 -6.89 24.29 -14.57
C PHE A 76 -6.21 25.32 -13.65
N PHE A 77 -5.92 24.97 -12.40
CA PHE A 77 -5.35 25.92 -11.44
C PHE A 77 -3.90 25.59 -11.08
N LEU A 78 -3.61 24.32 -10.81
CA LEU A 78 -2.25 23.90 -10.41
C LEU A 78 -1.16 24.32 -11.42
N PRO A 79 -1.32 24.17 -12.75
CA PRO A 79 -0.28 24.56 -13.71
C PRO A 79 0.10 26.06 -13.62
N PHE A 80 -0.88 26.93 -13.37
CA PHE A 80 -0.61 28.38 -13.20
C PHE A 80 0.07 28.68 -11.86
N GLU A 81 -0.30 27.96 -10.79
CA GLU A 81 0.39 28.08 -9.50
C GLU A 81 1.86 27.65 -9.62
N LEU A 82 2.11 26.50 -10.30
CA LEU A 82 3.47 26.02 -10.55
C LEU A 82 4.30 27.02 -11.35
N LYS A 83 3.71 27.61 -12.40
CA LYS A 83 4.36 28.67 -13.20
C LYS A 83 4.70 29.90 -12.37
N LYS A 84 3.77 30.37 -11.50
CA LYS A 84 3.99 31.49 -10.59
C LYS A 84 5.14 31.21 -9.60
N LEU A 85 5.27 29.98 -9.16
CA LEU A 85 6.34 29.54 -8.25
C LEU A 85 7.65 29.22 -8.98
N LYS A 86 7.70 29.38 -10.31
CA LYS A 86 8.86 29.05 -11.18
C LYS A 86 9.30 27.59 -10.99
N VAL A 87 8.35 26.66 -10.96
CA VAL A 87 8.60 25.23 -10.82
C VAL A 87 9.09 24.67 -12.16
N ASP A 88 10.20 23.93 -12.13
CA ASP A 88 10.79 23.26 -13.28
C ASP A 88 10.23 21.84 -13.45
N LYS A 89 9.95 21.17 -12.33
CA LYS A 89 9.52 19.77 -12.30
C LYS A 89 8.40 19.56 -11.29
N LEU A 90 7.36 18.78 -11.68
CA LEU A 90 6.30 18.31 -10.79
C LEU A 90 6.45 16.79 -10.55
N TYR A 91 6.41 16.39 -9.31
CA TYR A 91 6.25 15.00 -8.88
C TYR A 91 4.85 14.77 -8.32
N SER A 92 4.10 13.77 -8.84
CA SER A 92 2.79 13.38 -8.29
C SER A 92 2.80 11.92 -7.87
N PRO A 93 2.95 11.60 -6.56
CA PRO A 93 2.86 10.24 -6.01
C PRO A 93 1.40 9.83 -5.75
N MET A 94 0.46 10.21 -6.61
CA MET A 94 -0.98 10.13 -6.35
C MET A 94 -1.75 9.34 -7.42
N ASN A 95 -1.05 8.47 -8.18
CA ASN A 95 -1.56 7.66 -9.29
C ASN A 95 -2.03 8.46 -10.53
N PHE A 96 -2.27 9.74 -10.44
CA PHE A 96 -2.56 10.63 -11.56
C PHE A 96 -2.20 12.08 -11.22
N GLY A 97 -1.98 12.88 -12.27
CA GLY A 97 -1.56 14.27 -12.17
C GLY A 97 -2.09 15.10 -13.35
N PRO A 98 -1.62 16.35 -13.50
CA PRO A 98 -2.04 17.23 -14.58
C PRO A 98 -1.52 16.76 -15.94
N VAL A 99 -2.36 16.87 -16.99
CA VAL A 99 -2.03 16.32 -18.32
C VAL A 99 -1.46 17.38 -19.28
N PHE A 100 -1.57 18.67 -18.96
CA PHE A 100 -1.18 19.77 -19.85
C PHE A 100 0.10 20.49 -19.44
N LEU A 101 0.94 19.91 -18.56
CA LEU A 101 2.16 20.55 -18.04
C LEU A 101 3.19 20.90 -19.11
N LYS A 102 3.23 20.15 -20.22
CA LYS A 102 4.12 20.44 -21.36
C LYS A 102 3.89 21.84 -21.95
N LEU A 103 2.64 22.35 -21.92
CA LEU A 103 2.32 23.71 -22.36
C LEU A 103 2.99 24.77 -21.47
N PHE A 104 3.31 24.44 -20.24
CA PHE A 104 3.96 25.31 -19.26
C PHE A 104 5.48 25.07 -19.18
N LYS A 105 6.02 24.14 -19.98
CA LYS A 105 7.43 23.72 -19.97
C LYS A 105 7.86 23.18 -18.58
N ILE A 106 6.96 22.45 -17.90
CA ILE A 106 7.21 21.81 -16.60
C ILE A 106 7.33 20.32 -16.84
N ASN A 107 8.45 19.71 -16.42
CA ASN A 107 8.66 18.28 -16.47
C ASN A 107 7.74 17.57 -15.47
N PHE A 108 7.16 16.46 -15.87
CA PHE A 108 6.19 15.73 -15.05
C PHE A 108 6.65 14.29 -14.74
N VAL A 109 6.85 14.01 -13.47
CA VAL A 109 7.12 12.67 -12.94
C VAL A 109 5.89 12.18 -12.19
N LEU A 110 5.39 11.01 -12.57
CA LEU A 110 4.23 10.37 -11.97
C LEU A 110 4.67 9.11 -11.21
N ALA A 111 4.15 8.87 -10.00
CA ALA A 111 4.23 7.55 -9.39
C ALA A 111 2.86 6.86 -9.40
N LEU A 112 2.88 5.58 -9.80
CA LEU A 112 1.71 4.73 -9.94
C LEU A 112 1.80 3.57 -8.94
N HIS A 113 0.97 3.63 -7.90
CA HIS A 113 0.91 2.66 -6.81
C HIS A 113 -0.27 1.68 -6.92
N SER A 114 -0.91 1.59 -8.10
CA SER A 114 -2.05 0.72 -8.32
C SER A 114 -2.29 0.47 -9.80
N ASN A 115 -2.50 -0.79 -10.18
CA ASN A 115 -3.00 -1.20 -11.50
C ASN A 115 -4.48 -1.66 -11.45
N LEU A 116 -5.12 -1.51 -10.30
CA LEU A 116 -6.50 -1.95 -10.05
C LEU A 116 -7.53 -1.50 -11.09
N PRO A 117 -7.50 -0.25 -11.62
CA PRO A 117 -8.47 0.20 -12.62
C PRO A 117 -8.44 -0.58 -13.95
N TRP A 118 -7.38 -1.31 -14.23
CA TRP A 118 -7.29 -2.14 -15.44
C TRP A 118 -7.60 -3.62 -15.16
N VAL A 119 -7.10 -4.14 -14.03
CA VAL A 119 -7.18 -5.58 -13.71
C VAL A 119 -8.52 -5.95 -13.07
N TYR A 120 -9.08 -5.09 -12.19
CA TYR A 120 -10.28 -5.39 -11.40
C TYR A 120 -11.32 -4.26 -11.42
N PHE A 121 -11.50 -3.59 -12.55
CA PHE A 121 -12.40 -2.44 -12.66
C PHE A 121 -13.82 -2.70 -12.12
N SER A 122 -14.42 -3.84 -12.49
CA SER A 122 -15.79 -4.21 -12.09
C SER A 122 -15.93 -4.49 -10.57
N LYS A 123 -14.82 -4.79 -9.90
CA LYS A 123 -14.79 -5.09 -8.46
C LYS A 123 -14.18 -3.95 -7.62
N MET A 124 -13.92 -2.79 -8.24
CA MET A 124 -13.45 -1.61 -7.52
C MET A 124 -14.54 -1.08 -6.58
N PRO A 125 -14.19 -0.74 -5.33
CA PRO A 125 -15.15 -0.13 -4.41
C PRO A 125 -15.56 1.28 -4.88
N GLY A 126 -16.79 1.68 -4.53
CA GLY A 126 -17.30 3.02 -4.77
C GLY A 126 -18.18 3.16 -6.02
N ASN A 127 -18.39 4.41 -6.45
CA ASN A 127 -19.27 4.74 -7.57
C ASN A 127 -18.58 4.52 -8.92
N ILE A 128 -19.31 3.94 -9.89
CA ILE A 128 -18.81 3.63 -11.23
C ILE A 128 -18.31 4.88 -11.98
N ILE A 129 -18.99 6.04 -11.82
CA ILE A 129 -18.59 7.30 -12.45
C ILE A 129 -17.24 7.76 -11.91
N ARG A 130 -17.07 7.72 -10.59
CA ARG A 130 -15.78 8.00 -9.93
C ARG A 130 -14.67 7.07 -10.45
N ASN A 131 -14.96 5.77 -10.53
CA ASN A 131 -13.97 4.77 -10.96
C ASN A 131 -13.58 4.97 -12.44
N LYS A 132 -14.56 5.30 -13.32
CA LYS A 132 -14.30 5.66 -14.72
C LYS A 132 -13.42 6.92 -14.82
N LEU A 133 -13.75 7.97 -14.06
CA LEU A 133 -12.96 9.20 -14.02
C LEU A 133 -11.53 8.93 -13.52
N THR A 134 -11.39 8.14 -12.46
CA THR A 134 -10.07 7.75 -11.93
C THR A 134 -9.25 7.04 -13.00
N LYS A 135 -9.81 6.01 -13.64
CA LYS A 135 -9.14 5.25 -14.72
C LYS A 135 -8.71 6.18 -15.86
N PHE A 136 -9.64 7.00 -16.35
CA PHE A 136 -9.38 7.97 -17.42
C PHE A 136 -8.25 8.93 -17.06
N MET A 137 -8.26 9.49 -15.85
CA MET A 137 -7.22 10.40 -15.38
C MET A 137 -5.87 9.72 -15.25
N MET A 138 -5.83 8.46 -14.76
CA MET A 138 -4.61 7.67 -14.69
C MET A 138 -4.02 7.43 -16.09
N GLU A 139 -4.83 6.99 -17.06
CA GLU A 139 -4.41 6.76 -18.43
C GLU A 139 -3.85 8.02 -19.08
N LYS A 140 -4.55 9.15 -18.97
CA LYS A 140 -4.08 10.43 -19.53
C LYS A 140 -2.81 10.92 -18.87
N SER A 141 -2.68 10.75 -17.55
CA SER A 141 -1.48 11.18 -16.82
C SER A 141 -0.26 10.32 -17.16
N ILE A 142 -0.42 9.00 -17.32
CA ILE A 142 0.64 8.09 -17.76
C ILE A 142 1.16 8.45 -19.15
N LEU A 143 0.27 8.82 -20.06
CA LEU A 143 0.66 9.26 -21.41
C LEU A 143 1.35 10.62 -21.38
N ALA A 144 0.93 11.52 -20.50
CA ALA A 144 1.42 12.89 -20.41
C ALA A 144 2.75 13.02 -19.64
N CYS A 145 3.04 12.15 -18.66
CA CYS A 145 4.25 12.26 -17.83
C CYS A 145 5.53 12.02 -18.66
N ASP A 146 6.62 12.61 -18.24
CA ASP A 146 7.95 12.44 -18.84
C ASP A 146 8.62 11.17 -18.26
N SER A 147 8.43 10.91 -16.97
CA SER A 147 8.90 9.72 -16.26
C SER A 147 7.79 9.11 -15.40
N LEU A 148 7.73 7.78 -15.38
CA LEU A 148 6.77 7.02 -14.59
C LEU A 148 7.50 6.13 -13.59
N ILE A 149 7.21 6.27 -12.31
CA ILE A 149 7.70 5.41 -11.24
C ILE A 149 6.62 4.37 -10.93
N VAL A 150 7.01 3.11 -10.77
CA VAL A 150 6.15 1.99 -10.38
C VAL A 150 6.84 1.15 -9.31
N ASP A 151 6.06 0.39 -8.53
CA ASP A 151 6.54 -0.24 -7.31
C ASP A 151 7.18 -1.63 -7.53
N SER A 152 7.05 -2.22 -8.74
CA SER A 152 7.61 -3.55 -9.05
C SER A 152 7.86 -3.73 -10.55
N HIS A 153 8.67 -4.72 -10.90
CA HIS A 153 8.86 -5.15 -12.30
C HIS A 153 7.57 -5.72 -12.88
N PHE A 154 6.78 -6.42 -12.06
CA PHE A 154 5.43 -6.85 -12.43
C PHE A 154 4.59 -5.64 -12.89
N ALA A 155 4.48 -4.59 -12.05
CA ALA A 155 3.72 -3.39 -12.39
C ALA A 155 4.28 -2.67 -13.63
N LYS A 156 5.61 -2.65 -13.83
CA LYS A 156 6.25 -2.13 -15.04
C LYS A 156 5.81 -2.89 -16.29
N ASN A 157 5.89 -4.22 -16.26
CA ASN A 157 5.55 -5.05 -17.41
C ASN A 157 4.07 -4.91 -17.77
N GLU A 158 3.18 -4.92 -16.78
CA GLU A 158 1.74 -4.72 -16.95
C GLU A 158 1.45 -3.36 -17.61
N ILE A 159 1.95 -2.26 -17.03
CA ILE A 159 1.62 -0.92 -17.52
C ILE A 159 2.22 -0.63 -18.91
N VAL A 160 3.43 -1.11 -19.18
CA VAL A 160 4.07 -0.99 -20.49
C VAL A 160 3.25 -1.72 -21.56
N SER A 161 2.78 -2.94 -21.26
CA SER A 161 1.94 -3.74 -22.16
C SER A 161 0.58 -3.10 -22.38
N MET A 162 -0.12 -2.72 -21.29
CA MET A 162 -1.48 -2.18 -21.36
C MET A 162 -1.57 -0.80 -22.01
N MET A 163 -0.57 0.05 -21.79
CA MET A 163 -0.57 1.45 -22.25
C MET A 163 0.29 1.66 -23.51
N ASN A 164 0.99 0.64 -23.97
CA ASN A 164 1.92 0.70 -25.11
C ASN A 164 2.91 1.88 -25.00
N ILE A 165 3.50 2.06 -23.80
CA ILE A 165 4.49 3.11 -23.54
C ILE A 165 5.91 2.58 -23.59
N LYS A 166 6.89 3.46 -23.81
CA LYS A 166 8.31 3.09 -23.85
C LYS A 166 8.81 2.60 -22.49
N LYS A 167 9.57 1.49 -22.49
CA LYS A 167 10.13 0.89 -21.27
C LYS A 167 11.12 1.78 -20.52
N ASP A 168 11.87 2.61 -21.24
CA ASP A 168 12.86 3.56 -20.69
C ASP A 168 12.24 4.70 -19.89
N LYS A 169 10.97 5.03 -20.18
CA LYS A 169 10.17 5.99 -19.42
C LYS A 169 9.77 5.47 -18.03
N VAL A 170 9.79 4.14 -17.79
CA VAL A 170 9.25 3.51 -16.59
C VAL A 170 10.36 3.03 -15.67
N PHE A 171 10.44 3.59 -14.49
CA PHE A 171 11.40 3.29 -13.44
C PHE A 171 10.77 2.41 -12.37
N VAL A 172 11.42 1.32 -11.99
CA VAL A 172 10.99 0.47 -10.88
C VAL A 172 11.70 0.94 -9.62
N ILE A 173 10.94 1.35 -8.62
CA ILE A 173 11.45 1.76 -7.32
C ILE A 173 10.64 1.04 -6.25
N TYR A 174 11.28 0.09 -5.57
CA TYR A 174 10.66 -0.68 -4.51
C TYR A 174 10.36 0.19 -3.29
N LEU A 175 9.26 -0.11 -2.60
CA LEU A 175 8.87 0.56 -1.37
C LEU A 175 9.68 0.02 -0.19
N GLY A 176 9.78 0.81 0.88
CA GLY A 176 10.43 0.42 2.12
C GLY A 176 9.45 -0.09 3.19
N VAL A 177 9.98 -0.84 4.16
CA VAL A 177 9.29 -1.18 5.40
C VAL A 177 9.36 0.02 6.36
N ASP A 178 8.24 0.38 6.99
CA ASP A 178 8.14 1.53 7.91
C ASP A 178 9.02 1.32 9.15
N GLN A 179 9.68 2.39 9.61
CA GLN A 179 10.60 2.40 10.75
C GLN A 179 10.01 1.80 12.02
N LYS A 180 8.70 1.95 12.25
CA LYS A 180 8.02 1.37 13.42
C LYS A 180 8.10 -0.16 13.48
N TYR A 181 8.23 -0.84 12.33
CA TYR A 181 8.44 -2.29 12.27
C TYR A 181 9.92 -2.68 12.42
N LEU A 182 10.85 -1.76 12.22
CA LEU A 182 12.29 -2.00 12.36
C LEU A 182 12.76 -1.80 13.81
N SER A 183 12.14 -0.88 14.54
CA SER A 183 12.45 -0.55 15.93
C SER A 183 11.15 -0.45 16.75
N PRO A 184 10.48 -1.57 17.01
CA PRO A 184 9.20 -1.57 17.68
C PRO A 184 9.33 -1.08 19.13
N LYS A 185 8.57 -0.05 19.47
CA LYS A 185 8.36 0.33 20.88
C LYS A 185 7.37 -0.65 21.48
N GLU A 186 7.73 -1.28 22.61
CA GLU A 186 6.82 -2.15 23.32
C GLU A 186 5.60 -1.38 23.80
N ASN A 187 4.41 -1.85 23.46
CA ASN A 187 3.16 -1.30 23.94
C ASN A 187 2.36 -2.38 24.67
N ASN A 188 2.65 -2.55 25.96
CA ASN A 188 2.06 -3.59 26.79
C ASN A 188 0.55 -3.37 27.03
N TYR A 189 0.04 -2.14 26.86
CA TYR A 189 -1.38 -1.83 27.09
C TYR A 189 -2.31 -2.62 26.16
N PHE A 190 -1.92 -2.78 24.88
CA PHE A 190 -2.73 -3.54 23.94
C PHE A 190 -2.72 -5.03 24.24
N LEU A 191 -1.56 -5.59 24.63
CA LEU A 191 -1.41 -7.01 24.96
C LEU A 191 -2.21 -7.40 26.20
N ASN A 192 -2.34 -6.52 27.18
CA ASN A 192 -3.12 -6.77 28.39
C ASN A 192 -4.63 -6.84 28.15
N ASN A 193 -5.11 -6.23 27.04
CA ASN A 193 -6.52 -6.21 26.66
C ASN A 193 -6.84 -7.13 25.47
N PHE A 194 -5.83 -7.70 24.80
CA PHE A 194 -5.97 -8.61 23.68
C PHE A 194 -5.57 -10.03 24.12
N ASP A 195 -6.52 -10.75 24.74
CA ASP A 195 -6.30 -12.06 25.38
C ASP A 195 -6.34 -13.24 24.38
N TYR A 196 -5.78 -13.05 23.18
CA TYR A 196 -5.74 -14.11 22.18
C TYR A 196 -4.30 -14.54 21.91
N LYS A 197 -3.95 -15.77 22.37
CA LYS A 197 -2.59 -16.32 22.25
C LYS A 197 -2.37 -17.21 21.04
N ASP A 198 -3.45 -17.70 20.41
CA ASP A 198 -3.36 -18.63 19.28
C ASP A 198 -4.22 -18.11 18.12
N TYR A 199 -3.60 -17.38 17.19
CA TYR A 199 -4.33 -16.81 16.06
C TYR A 199 -3.50 -16.70 14.79
N ILE A 200 -4.22 -16.81 13.68
CA ILE A 200 -3.77 -16.42 12.34
C ILE A 200 -4.24 -15.00 12.09
N ILE A 201 -3.40 -14.15 11.49
CA ILE A 201 -3.75 -12.76 11.22
C ILE A 201 -3.81 -12.44 9.72
N SER A 202 -4.74 -11.58 9.36
CA SER A 202 -4.80 -10.94 8.04
C SER A 202 -5.05 -9.44 8.18
N ILE A 203 -4.18 -8.60 7.61
CA ILE A 203 -4.26 -7.14 7.66
C ILE A 203 -4.46 -6.63 6.25
N LEU A 204 -5.64 -6.07 5.97
CA LEU A 204 -6.03 -5.71 4.61
C LEU A 204 -7.22 -4.72 4.58
N SER A 205 -7.46 -4.11 3.42
CA SER A 205 -8.70 -3.39 3.18
C SER A 205 -9.83 -4.38 2.88
N CYS A 206 -11.02 -4.12 3.42
CA CYS A 206 -12.21 -4.91 3.12
C CYS A 206 -12.73 -4.54 1.74
N VAL A 207 -12.20 -5.22 0.73
CA VAL A 207 -12.54 -5.10 -0.70
C VAL A 207 -12.50 -6.48 -1.36
N ARG A 208 -13.24 -6.64 -2.46
CA ARG A 208 -13.44 -7.97 -3.09
C ARG A 208 -12.15 -8.59 -3.63
N TYR A 209 -11.21 -7.79 -4.13
CA TYR A 209 -9.96 -8.32 -4.67
C TYR A 209 -8.98 -8.83 -3.59
N HIS A 210 -9.18 -8.51 -2.31
CA HIS A 210 -8.43 -9.11 -1.20
C HIS A 210 -8.94 -10.50 -0.77
N ASN A 211 -10.03 -10.98 -1.40
CA ASN A 211 -10.49 -12.38 -1.33
C ASN A 211 -10.71 -12.94 0.09
N ILE A 212 -11.26 -12.12 0.99
CA ILE A 212 -11.52 -12.50 2.40
C ILE A 212 -12.39 -13.74 2.51
N ILE A 213 -13.37 -13.91 1.62
CA ILE A 213 -14.29 -15.06 1.65
C ILE A 213 -13.57 -16.40 1.45
N ASN A 214 -12.55 -16.48 0.57
CA ASN A 214 -11.82 -17.73 0.39
C ASN A 214 -10.90 -18.03 1.59
N ILE A 215 -10.34 -17.00 2.24
CA ILE A 215 -9.63 -17.19 3.52
C ILE A 215 -10.59 -17.80 4.57
N LEU A 216 -11.79 -17.23 4.71
CA LEU A 216 -12.80 -17.75 5.65
C LEU A 216 -13.23 -19.19 5.34
N LYS A 217 -13.48 -19.51 4.06
CA LYS A 217 -13.82 -20.88 3.63
C LYS A 217 -12.68 -21.86 3.95
N ALA A 218 -11.45 -21.48 3.65
CA ALA A 218 -10.26 -22.30 3.95
C ALA A 218 -10.07 -22.48 5.46
N PHE A 219 -10.23 -21.40 6.22
CA PHE A 219 -10.14 -21.43 7.68
C PHE A 219 -11.22 -22.31 8.31
N LYS A 220 -12.45 -22.30 7.78
CA LYS A 220 -13.51 -23.23 8.22
C LYS A 220 -13.11 -24.70 8.06
N LEU A 221 -12.44 -25.04 6.95
CA LEU A 221 -11.93 -26.39 6.73
C LEU A 221 -10.74 -26.72 7.67
N PHE A 222 -9.87 -25.75 7.90
CA PHE A 222 -8.72 -25.86 8.80
C PHE A 222 -9.15 -26.07 10.26
N LYS A 223 -10.20 -25.39 10.72
CA LYS A 223 -10.74 -25.48 12.09
C LYS A 223 -11.20 -26.88 12.49
N LYS A 224 -11.57 -27.77 11.54
CA LYS A 224 -11.97 -29.12 11.85
C LYS A 224 -10.89 -29.90 12.60
N ASP A 225 -9.62 -29.58 12.30
CA ASP A 225 -8.44 -30.24 12.87
C ASP A 225 -7.72 -29.39 13.91
N ASN A 226 -8.12 -28.09 14.09
CA ASN A 226 -7.41 -27.05 14.88
C ASN A 226 -8.40 -26.18 15.67
N ASN A 227 -9.11 -26.74 16.63
CA ASN A 227 -10.25 -26.09 17.29
C ASN A 227 -9.93 -24.80 18.05
N ASN A 228 -8.70 -24.63 18.57
CA ASN A 228 -8.35 -23.48 19.43
C ASN A 228 -7.86 -22.26 18.66
N THR A 229 -7.41 -22.42 17.41
CA THR A 229 -6.88 -21.31 16.60
C THR A 229 -7.98 -20.36 16.19
N ARG A 230 -7.74 -19.05 16.30
CA ARG A 230 -8.63 -17.96 15.86
C ARG A 230 -8.12 -17.31 14.58
N LEU A 231 -9.01 -16.63 13.86
CA LEU A 231 -8.63 -15.83 12.71
C LEU A 231 -8.95 -14.35 13.01
N VAL A 232 -7.92 -13.52 13.01
CA VAL A 232 -8.00 -12.09 13.29
C VAL A 232 -7.85 -11.32 12.00
N PHE A 233 -8.88 -10.55 11.66
CA PHE A 233 -8.83 -9.58 10.57
C PHE A 233 -8.65 -8.16 11.09
N VAL A 234 -7.59 -7.48 10.70
CA VAL A 234 -7.48 -6.03 10.87
C VAL A 234 -7.92 -5.39 9.57
N LEU A 235 -9.08 -4.71 9.60
CA LEU A 235 -9.76 -4.25 8.40
C LEU A 235 -9.80 -2.73 8.31
N GLN A 236 -9.53 -2.20 7.12
CA GLN A 236 -10.05 -0.92 6.68
C GLN A 236 -11.29 -1.15 5.81
N ILE A 237 -12.47 -0.78 6.30
CA ILE A 237 -13.73 -1.04 5.59
C ILE A 237 -13.93 0.00 4.48
N LEU A 238 -13.59 -0.37 3.24
CA LEU A 238 -13.77 0.46 2.05
C LEU A 238 -15.04 0.07 1.26
N ASP A 239 -15.45 -1.20 1.31
CA ASP A 239 -16.69 -1.72 0.73
C ASP A 239 -17.62 -2.23 1.84
N LYS A 240 -18.56 -1.38 2.27
CA LYS A 240 -19.52 -1.72 3.33
C LYS A 240 -20.45 -2.87 2.94
N LYS A 241 -20.83 -3.00 1.65
CA LYS A 241 -21.69 -4.09 1.19
C LYS A 241 -20.95 -5.43 1.31
N TYR A 242 -19.70 -5.46 0.84
CA TYR A 242 -18.88 -6.65 0.97
C TYR A 242 -18.61 -7.02 2.43
N PHE A 243 -18.40 -6.05 3.31
CA PHE A 243 -18.25 -6.31 4.74
C PHE A 243 -19.51 -6.94 5.36
N LEU A 244 -20.71 -6.50 4.97
CA LEU A 244 -21.97 -7.12 5.42
C LEU A 244 -22.12 -8.56 4.92
N GLU A 245 -21.70 -8.86 3.67
CA GLU A 245 -21.66 -10.22 3.13
C GLU A 245 -20.69 -11.10 3.96
N ILE A 246 -19.52 -10.58 4.30
CA ILE A 246 -18.52 -11.27 5.15
C ILE A 246 -19.12 -11.57 6.53
N LYS A 247 -19.73 -10.58 7.19
CA LYS A 247 -20.36 -10.77 8.51
C LYS A 247 -21.44 -11.85 8.45
N LYS A 248 -22.33 -11.77 7.49
CA LYS A 248 -23.38 -12.79 7.29
C LYS A 248 -22.78 -14.20 7.09
N TYR A 249 -21.67 -14.29 6.33
CA TYR A 249 -20.98 -15.57 6.16
C TYR A 249 -20.39 -16.07 7.48
N VAL A 250 -19.77 -15.20 8.28
CA VAL A 250 -19.20 -15.55 9.60
C VAL A 250 -20.30 -16.00 10.57
N ASP A 251 -21.38 -15.23 10.70
CA ASP A 251 -22.49 -15.53 11.62
C ASP A 251 -23.14 -16.89 11.32
N ASN A 252 -23.18 -17.30 10.04
CA ASN A 252 -23.74 -18.58 9.62
C ASN A 252 -22.78 -19.79 9.70
N ASN A 253 -21.48 -19.57 9.87
CA ASN A 253 -20.48 -20.62 9.67
C ASN A 253 -19.48 -20.80 10.81
N PHE A 254 -19.43 -19.87 11.77
CA PHE A 254 -18.46 -19.86 12.87
C PHE A 254 -19.14 -19.60 14.21
N PHE A 255 -18.55 -20.13 15.29
CA PHE A 255 -18.96 -19.78 16.63
C PHE A 255 -18.41 -18.42 17.04
N HIS A 256 -19.05 -17.83 18.05
CA HIS A 256 -18.62 -16.53 18.58
C HIS A 256 -17.15 -16.58 19.04
N GLY A 257 -16.37 -15.59 18.63
CA GLY A 257 -14.95 -15.46 19.00
C GLY A 257 -13.96 -16.27 18.14
N GLU A 258 -14.42 -17.08 17.18
CA GLU A 258 -13.51 -17.77 16.24
C GLU A 258 -12.95 -16.82 15.19
N ILE A 259 -13.76 -15.85 14.75
CA ILE A 259 -13.39 -14.79 13.82
C ILE A 259 -13.47 -13.44 14.53
N ILE A 260 -12.38 -12.70 14.51
CA ILE A 260 -12.28 -11.40 15.16
C ILE A 260 -12.03 -10.33 14.12
N PHE A 261 -12.86 -9.28 14.15
CA PHE A 261 -12.71 -8.11 13.30
C PHE A 261 -12.23 -6.92 14.11
N LEU A 262 -11.02 -6.42 13.81
CA LEU A 262 -10.48 -5.19 14.36
C LEU A 262 -10.56 -4.11 13.27
N ASN A 263 -11.23 -3.00 13.56
CA ASN A 263 -11.40 -1.88 12.64
C ASN A 263 -10.97 -0.57 13.30
N GLY A 264 -10.35 0.33 12.53
CA GLY A 264 -9.90 1.62 13.03
C GLY A 264 -8.76 1.53 14.04
N LEU A 265 -8.01 0.43 14.02
CA LEU A 265 -6.87 0.23 14.91
C LEU A 265 -5.72 1.19 14.56
N ASP A 266 -5.12 1.82 15.58
CA ASP A 266 -3.91 2.62 15.41
C ASP A 266 -2.75 1.72 14.95
N ASN A 267 -2.03 2.17 13.94
CA ASN A 267 -0.91 1.45 13.33
C ASN A 267 0.18 1.02 14.33
N LYS A 268 0.32 1.71 15.47
CA LYS A 268 1.28 1.33 16.53
C LYS A 268 0.99 -0.04 17.15
N TYR A 269 -0.26 -0.52 17.07
CA TYR A 269 -0.64 -1.84 17.60
C TYR A 269 -0.39 -2.99 16.60
N LEU A 270 -0.23 -2.68 15.31
CA LEU A 270 0.00 -3.70 14.27
C LEU A 270 1.28 -4.50 14.52
N VAL A 271 2.32 -3.86 15.03
CA VAL A 271 3.61 -4.49 15.38
C VAL A 271 3.38 -5.65 16.35
N ASN A 272 2.64 -5.41 17.43
CA ASN A 272 2.36 -6.44 18.44
C ASN A 272 1.45 -7.55 17.89
N LEU A 273 0.50 -7.21 17.03
CA LEU A 273 -0.38 -8.20 16.39
C LEU A 273 0.40 -9.13 15.46
N TYR A 274 1.32 -8.61 14.65
CA TYR A 274 2.20 -9.47 13.84
C TYR A 274 3.12 -10.33 14.71
N LYS A 275 3.79 -9.72 15.72
CA LYS A 275 4.76 -10.41 16.59
C LYS A 275 4.18 -11.60 17.33
N ASN A 276 2.90 -11.55 17.69
CA ASN A 276 2.22 -12.59 18.46
C ASN A 276 1.35 -13.53 17.61
N ALA A 277 1.22 -13.28 16.32
CA ALA A 277 0.50 -14.15 15.41
C ALA A 277 1.30 -15.41 15.07
N ASN A 278 0.62 -16.54 14.98
CA ASN A 278 1.24 -17.78 14.52
C ASN A 278 1.56 -17.75 13.03
N LEU A 279 0.80 -16.97 12.25
CA LEU A 279 0.87 -16.92 10.81
C LEU A 279 0.16 -15.65 10.29
N PHE A 280 0.74 -15.00 9.31
CA PHE A 280 0.08 -13.99 8.48
C PHE A 280 -0.44 -14.63 7.18
N VAL A 281 -1.72 -14.44 6.86
CA VAL A 281 -2.33 -14.92 5.60
C VAL A 281 -2.87 -13.79 4.76
N PHE A 282 -2.57 -13.80 3.45
CA PHE A 282 -2.99 -12.75 2.53
C PHE A 282 -3.32 -13.32 1.14
N SER A 283 -4.60 -13.31 0.77
CA SER A 283 -5.15 -13.97 -0.42
C SER A 283 -5.54 -12.98 -1.53
N SER A 284 -4.79 -11.87 -1.70
CA SER A 284 -5.12 -10.86 -2.70
C SER A 284 -4.94 -11.37 -4.12
N TYR A 285 -5.86 -10.98 -5.01
CA TYR A 285 -5.78 -11.21 -6.45
C TYR A 285 -4.95 -10.15 -7.19
N CYS A 286 -4.77 -8.98 -6.58
CA CYS A 286 -4.19 -7.82 -7.28
C CYS A 286 -3.37 -6.95 -6.34
N GLU A 287 -2.05 -7.09 -6.43
CA GLU A 287 -1.08 -6.26 -5.72
C GLU A 287 0.01 -5.77 -6.67
N VAL A 288 0.42 -4.52 -6.50
CA VAL A 288 1.59 -3.97 -7.19
C VAL A 288 2.85 -4.06 -6.33
N PHE A 289 2.69 -4.35 -5.02
CA PHE A 289 3.81 -4.53 -4.09
C PHE A 289 3.48 -5.50 -2.95
N GLY A 290 2.58 -5.15 -2.01
CA GLY A 290 2.22 -6.04 -0.90
C GLY A 290 3.02 -5.77 0.38
N LEU A 291 3.10 -4.51 0.83
CA LEU A 291 3.86 -4.10 2.03
C LEU A 291 3.55 -4.93 3.28
N THR A 292 2.30 -5.34 3.48
CA THR A 292 1.86 -6.05 4.69
C THR A 292 2.57 -7.39 4.92
N SER A 293 3.01 -8.07 3.85
CA SER A 293 3.81 -9.29 3.97
C SER A 293 5.24 -9.01 4.48
N LEU A 294 5.86 -7.94 4.04
CA LEU A 294 7.18 -7.51 4.51
C LEU A 294 7.12 -7.00 5.97
N GLU A 295 6.03 -6.33 6.34
CA GLU A 295 5.76 -5.90 7.72
C GLU A 295 5.64 -7.12 8.65
N ALA A 296 4.94 -8.18 8.20
CA ALA A 296 4.86 -9.45 8.92
C ALA A 296 6.24 -10.11 9.09
N MET A 297 7.04 -10.18 8.02
CA MET A 297 8.41 -10.71 8.05
C MET A 297 9.30 -9.95 9.04
N ALA A 298 9.17 -8.62 9.10
CA ALA A 298 9.93 -7.78 10.04
C ALA A 298 9.59 -8.07 11.52
N GLN A 299 8.45 -8.71 11.79
CA GLN A 299 8.02 -9.12 13.13
C GLN A 299 8.17 -10.64 13.39
N ASN A 300 8.96 -11.34 12.59
CA ASN A 300 9.13 -12.81 12.69
C ASN A 300 7.81 -13.58 12.49
N CYS A 301 6.81 -12.98 11.87
CA CYS A 301 5.56 -13.66 11.54
C CYS A 301 5.73 -14.43 10.23
N PRO A 302 5.53 -15.75 10.20
CA PRO A 302 5.61 -16.52 8.96
C PRO A 302 4.47 -16.11 8.03
N VAL A 303 4.73 -16.15 6.70
CA VAL A 303 3.87 -15.54 5.69
C VAL A 303 3.33 -16.60 4.73
N ALA A 304 1.99 -16.71 4.63
CA ALA A 304 1.28 -17.43 3.58
C ALA A 304 0.54 -16.44 2.67
N ILE A 305 0.86 -16.42 1.37
CA ILE A 305 0.30 -15.44 0.44
C ILE A 305 -0.06 -16.06 -0.90
N SER A 306 -0.94 -15.38 -1.64
CA SER A 306 -1.25 -15.77 -3.01
C SER A 306 -0.03 -15.70 -3.92
N ASN A 307 0.02 -16.60 -4.90
CA ASN A 307 1.08 -16.70 -5.91
C ASN A 307 0.84 -15.77 -7.11
N THR A 308 0.12 -14.67 -6.92
CA THR A 308 -0.35 -13.78 -7.99
C THR A 308 0.38 -12.44 -8.00
N THR A 309 0.37 -11.80 -9.16
CA THR A 309 0.81 -10.42 -9.40
C THR A 309 2.23 -10.13 -8.90
N ALA A 310 2.47 -9.05 -8.17
CA ALA A 310 3.81 -8.71 -7.67
C ALA A 310 4.24 -9.51 -6.42
N LEU A 311 3.33 -10.27 -5.78
CA LEU A 311 3.64 -10.93 -4.51
C LEU A 311 4.81 -11.91 -4.59
N PRO A 312 4.95 -12.77 -5.64
CA PRO A 312 6.14 -13.63 -5.78
C PRO A 312 7.45 -12.84 -5.99
N GLU A 313 7.41 -11.74 -6.75
CA GLU A 313 8.57 -10.87 -6.95
C GLU A 313 9.04 -10.25 -5.63
N ILE A 314 8.10 -9.71 -4.85
CA ILE A 314 8.42 -8.96 -3.64
C ILE A 314 8.82 -9.88 -2.48
N ASN A 315 8.25 -11.06 -2.37
CA ASN A 315 8.48 -11.95 -1.22
C ASN A 315 9.52 -13.06 -1.51
N GLY A 316 9.84 -13.33 -2.77
CA GLY A 316 10.84 -14.32 -3.16
C GLY A 316 10.62 -15.68 -2.52
N ASN A 317 11.65 -16.24 -1.91
CA ASN A 317 11.60 -17.56 -1.23
C ASN A 317 11.35 -17.43 0.29
N ALA A 318 10.89 -16.27 0.75
CA ALA A 318 10.65 -15.98 2.17
C ALA A 318 9.18 -16.13 2.58
N ALA A 319 8.30 -16.51 1.66
CA ALA A 319 6.89 -16.78 1.90
C ALA A 319 6.48 -18.17 1.41
N HIS A 320 5.40 -18.69 1.96
CA HIS A 320 4.70 -19.86 1.44
C HIS A 320 3.59 -19.38 0.50
N TYR A 321 3.52 -19.95 -0.71
CA TYR A 321 2.59 -19.52 -1.75
C TYR A 321 1.44 -20.48 -1.93
N PHE A 322 0.26 -19.94 -2.26
CA PHE A 322 -0.94 -20.70 -2.60
C PHE A 322 -1.70 -20.06 -3.76
N ASP A 323 -2.51 -20.84 -4.44
CA ASP A 323 -3.50 -20.36 -5.40
C ASP A 323 -4.70 -19.75 -4.65
N PRO A 324 -4.99 -18.43 -4.83
CA PRO A 324 -6.10 -17.77 -4.12
C PRO A 324 -7.50 -18.26 -4.53
N ASP A 325 -7.65 -18.93 -5.66
CA ASP A 325 -8.90 -19.56 -6.08
C ASP A 325 -9.10 -20.97 -5.51
N ASN A 326 -8.01 -21.59 -5.06
CA ASN A 326 -8.04 -22.95 -4.51
C ASN A 326 -8.16 -22.95 -2.98
N ILE A 327 -9.38 -23.08 -2.47
CA ILE A 327 -9.67 -23.11 -1.02
C ILE A 327 -8.92 -24.23 -0.29
N LYS A 328 -8.71 -25.38 -0.96
CA LYS A 328 -7.97 -26.52 -0.35
C LYS A 328 -6.47 -26.19 -0.24
N ASP A 329 -5.92 -25.49 -1.21
CA ASP A 329 -4.52 -25.05 -1.20
C ASP A 329 -4.28 -24.01 -0.10
N ILE A 330 -5.19 -23.04 0.05
CA ILE A 330 -5.15 -22.09 1.18
C ILE A 330 -5.21 -22.86 2.51
N LYS A 331 -6.16 -23.80 2.67
CA LYS A 331 -6.29 -24.63 3.89
C LYS A 331 -5.01 -25.39 4.19
N GLU A 332 -4.42 -26.03 3.16
CA GLU A 332 -3.21 -26.82 3.30
C GLU A 332 -2.00 -25.93 3.68
N SER A 333 -1.90 -24.73 3.12
CA SER A 333 -0.88 -23.75 3.49
C SER A 333 -0.96 -23.35 4.97
N LEU A 334 -2.18 -23.13 5.49
CA LEU A 334 -2.39 -22.86 6.92
C LEU A 334 -1.93 -24.06 7.75
N ARG A 335 -2.30 -25.30 7.35
CA ARG A 335 -1.94 -26.54 8.05
C ARG A 335 -0.43 -26.76 8.08
N ILE A 336 0.25 -26.63 6.95
CA ILE A 336 1.69 -26.82 6.83
C ILE A 336 2.42 -25.85 7.76
N LEU A 337 2.09 -24.57 7.73
CA LEU A 337 2.81 -23.56 8.49
C LEU A 337 2.54 -23.61 10.00
N ILE A 338 1.38 -24.11 10.41
CA ILE A 338 1.08 -24.31 11.84
C ILE A 338 1.73 -25.62 12.36
N ALA A 339 1.70 -26.69 11.58
CA ALA A 339 2.16 -28.03 12.02
C ALA A 339 3.68 -28.22 11.84
N ASN A 340 4.26 -27.75 10.74
CA ASN A 340 5.69 -27.98 10.43
C ASN A 340 6.57 -26.83 10.97
N LYS A 341 6.97 -26.94 12.22
CA LYS A 341 7.77 -25.92 12.93
C LYS A 341 9.15 -25.68 12.30
N GLU A 342 9.79 -26.70 11.76
CA GLU A 342 11.11 -26.61 11.09
C GLU A 342 11.00 -25.78 9.82
N TYR A 343 10.04 -26.09 8.97
CA TYR A 343 9.80 -25.32 7.74
C TYR A 343 9.44 -23.86 8.05
N THR A 344 8.58 -23.64 9.05
CA THR A 344 8.16 -22.31 9.49
C THR A 344 9.33 -21.48 10.03
N LYS A 345 10.21 -22.08 10.84
CA LYS A 345 11.47 -21.43 11.27
C LYS A 345 12.35 -21.04 10.09
N THR A 346 12.46 -21.91 9.09
CA THR A 346 13.24 -21.61 7.88
C THR A 346 12.67 -20.40 7.13
N LEU A 347 11.35 -20.29 7.00
CA LEU A 347 10.70 -19.12 6.37
C LEU A 347 10.91 -17.84 7.18
N ILE A 348 10.82 -17.90 8.52
CA ILE A 348 11.08 -16.75 9.40
C ILE A 348 12.52 -16.25 9.21
N LEU A 349 13.52 -17.15 9.20
CA LEU A 349 14.91 -16.77 8.96
C LEU A 349 15.14 -16.14 7.59
N LYS A 350 14.50 -16.71 6.55
CA LYS A 350 14.54 -16.12 5.21
C LYS A 350 13.87 -14.74 5.19
N GLY A 351 12.69 -14.60 5.84
CA GLY A 351 11.96 -13.35 5.97
C GLY A 351 12.79 -12.24 6.61
N ASN A 352 13.47 -12.56 7.72
CA ASN A 352 14.35 -11.65 8.45
C ASN A 352 15.51 -11.09 7.62
N ASN A 353 16.00 -11.86 6.67
CA ASN A 353 17.06 -11.40 5.75
C ASN A 353 16.46 -10.68 4.55
N HIS A 354 15.26 -11.07 4.14
CA HIS A 354 14.64 -10.59 2.91
C HIS A 354 14.08 -9.18 3.05
N PHE A 355 13.29 -8.88 4.10
CA PHE A 355 12.66 -7.56 4.27
C PHE A 355 13.68 -6.42 4.38
N LYS A 356 14.90 -6.66 4.84
CA LYS A 356 15.98 -5.66 4.96
C LYS A 356 16.41 -5.05 3.63
N LYS A 357 16.09 -5.70 2.51
CA LYS A 357 16.32 -5.17 1.16
C LYS A 357 15.40 -4.01 0.82
N PHE A 358 14.30 -3.86 1.55
CA PHE A 358 13.23 -2.91 1.33
C PHE A 358 13.26 -1.83 2.40
N ASN A 359 13.90 -0.71 2.11
CA ASN A 359 14.01 0.41 3.05
C ASN A 359 13.67 1.74 2.38
N TRP A 360 13.06 2.62 3.15
CA TRP A 360 12.59 3.91 2.66
C TRP A 360 13.72 4.86 2.27
N GLU A 361 14.89 4.74 2.88
CA GLU A 361 16.04 5.56 2.50
C GLU A 361 16.42 5.30 1.03
N LYS A 362 16.51 4.02 0.65
CA LYS A 362 16.78 3.62 -0.74
C LYS A 362 15.65 4.06 -1.67
N THR A 363 14.38 3.84 -1.28
CA THR A 363 13.20 4.30 -2.06
C THR A 363 13.27 5.79 -2.36
N VAL A 364 13.57 6.61 -1.34
CA VAL A 364 13.66 8.07 -1.51
C VAL A 364 14.87 8.46 -2.34
N LEU A 365 16.04 7.86 -2.14
CA LEU A 365 17.24 8.14 -2.94
C LEU A 365 17.02 7.83 -4.42
N GLU A 366 16.47 6.65 -4.74
CA GLU A 366 16.18 6.27 -6.12
C GLU A 366 15.11 7.20 -6.74
N THR A 367 14.11 7.61 -5.95
CA THR A 367 13.11 8.60 -6.40
C THR A 367 13.77 9.96 -6.64
N CYS A 368 14.63 10.44 -5.74
CA CYS A 368 15.38 11.68 -5.91
C CYS A 368 16.25 11.65 -7.17
N HIS A 369 16.87 10.51 -7.49
CA HIS A 369 17.63 10.35 -8.72
C HIS A 369 16.74 10.55 -9.98
N VAL A 370 15.55 9.96 -10.03
CA VAL A 370 14.57 10.19 -11.11
C VAL A 370 14.09 11.64 -11.14
N LEU A 371 14.01 12.29 -9.98
CA LEU A 371 13.65 13.69 -9.85
C LEU A 371 14.83 14.64 -10.15
N GLU A 372 16.06 14.14 -10.32
CA GLU A 372 17.29 14.93 -10.53
C GLU A 372 17.57 15.91 -9.36
N LEU A 373 17.28 15.47 -8.13
CA LEU A 373 17.68 16.17 -6.90
C LEU A 373 19.11 15.78 -6.52
N ASN A 374 19.96 16.79 -6.18
CA ASN A 374 21.37 16.66 -5.88
C ASN A 374 21.69 17.04 -4.43
#